data_3cd32361199cf21c5085a3442fe28bd4
#
_entry.id   3cd32361199cf21c5085a3442fe28bd4
#
_cell.length_a   1.000
_cell.length_b   1.000
_cell.length_c   1.000
_cell.angle_alpha   90.00
_cell.angle_beta   90.00
_cell.angle_gamma   90.00
#
_symmetry.space_group_name_H-M   'P 1'
#
loop_
_entity.id
_entity.type
_entity.pdbx_description
1 polymer ?
#
loop_
_entity_poly.entity_id
_entity_poly.type
_entity_poly.pdbx_seq_one_letter_code
_entity_poly.pdbx_strand_id
1 'polypeptide(L)'
;MPAPDRTKHKPIKLTAPFNLVLTDVHYAYPQTNKEVLHGINLNIHDGEKIAILGRSGAGKSTLAALLRGDRVPAKGHVTLNGIDTSKFGDQMSNYFSIINQTPYLFNTTIANNLRLGNEDATDEQLWDVLRRVGLAEMVQKLTDGLDTKVDEAGLRFSGGERHRLALA
;
A
#
# COMPACT_ATOMS: atom_id res chain seq x y z
N MET A 1 18.70 14.38 0.42
CA MET A 1 17.73 14.88 1.41
C MET A 1 17.56 13.82 2.46
N PRO A 2 17.64 14.15 3.76
CA PRO A 2 17.32 13.19 4.82
C PRO A 2 15.86 12.77 4.69
N ALA A 3 15.57 11.52 5.05
CA ALA A 3 14.18 11.04 5.15
C ALA A 3 13.39 11.98 6.11
N PRO A 4 12.11 12.24 5.87
CA PRO A 4 11.32 13.07 6.77
C PRO A 4 11.36 12.49 8.18
N ASP A 5 11.54 13.36 9.18
CA ASP A 5 11.55 12.97 10.59
C ASP A 5 10.15 12.46 10.98
N ARG A 6 10.05 11.14 11.16
CA ARG A 6 8.77 10.42 11.38
C ARG A 6 8.26 10.48 12.84
N THR A 7 8.98 11.15 13.75
CA THR A 7 8.81 10.89 15.19
C THR A 7 7.91 11.87 15.97
N LYS A 8 7.28 12.89 15.38
CA LYS A 8 6.52 13.90 16.15
C LYS A 8 5.30 14.50 15.43
N HIS A 9 4.45 13.71 14.80
CA HIS A 9 3.21 14.27 14.26
C HIS A 9 2.04 14.08 15.23
N LYS A 10 1.25 15.15 15.45
CA LYS A 10 -0.04 15.06 16.13
C LYS A 10 -0.91 14.03 15.39
N PRO A 11 -1.74 13.24 16.10
CA PRO A 11 -2.64 12.28 15.47
C PRO A 11 -3.52 12.98 14.41
N ILE A 12 -3.37 12.59 13.15
CA ILE A 12 -4.23 13.03 12.06
C ILE A 12 -5.37 12.03 11.98
N LYS A 13 -6.61 12.50 12.18
CA LYS A 13 -7.81 11.68 12.00
C LYS A 13 -8.60 12.24 10.83
N LEU A 14 -8.73 11.46 9.77
CA LEU A 14 -9.58 11.76 8.63
C LEU A 14 -10.78 10.82 8.64
N THR A 15 -11.89 11.35 8.14
CA THR A 15 -13.11 10.58 7.89
C THR A 15 -13.44 10.64 6.41
N ALA A 16 -14.06 9.58 5.90
CA ALA A 16 -14.59 9.57 4.55
C ALA A 16 -15.65 10.69 4.38
N PRO A 17 -15.85 11.20 3.15
CA PRO A 17 -15.19 10.79 1.93
C PRO A 17 -13.72 11.27 1.85
N PHE A 18 -12.87 10.43 1.25
CA PHE A 18 -11.47 10.79 1.02
C PHE A 18 -11.30 11.48 -0.32
N ASN A 19 -10.39 12.47 -0.36
CA ASN A 19 -10.02 13.16 -1.59
C ASN A 19 -8.50 13.33 -1.64
N LEU A 20 -7.86 12.71 -2.63
CA LEU A 20 -6.42 12.75 -2.85
C LEU A 20 -6.12 13.65 -4.05
N VAL A 21 -5.44 14.76 -3.83
CA VAL A 21 -5.19 15.79 -4.85
C VAL A 21 -3.70 16.00 -5.07
N LEU A 22 -3.32 16.00 -6.35
CA LEU A 22 -2.00 16.44 -6.82
C LEU A 22 -2.18 17.75 -7.57
N THR A 23 -1.36 18.74 -7.22
CA THR A 23 -1.37 20.05 -7.88
C THR A 23 0.03 20.40 -8.36
N ASP A 24 0.22 20.49 -9.67
CA ASP A 24 1.47 20.87 -10.36
C ASP A 24 2.69 20.11 -9.79
N VAL A 25 2.55 18.79 -9.64
CA VAL A 25 3.57 17.95 -9.01
C VAL A 25 4.73 17.67 -9.95
N HIS A 26 5.92 18.08 -9.54
CA HIS A 26 7.19 17.83 -10.21
C HIS A 26 8.11 17.01 -9.30
N TYR A 27 8.84 16.07 -9.87
CA TYR A 27 9.80 15.27 -9.10
C TYR A 27 11.01 14.86 -9.91
N ALA A 28 12.20 15.06 -9.30
CA ALA A 28 13.46 14.53 -9.78
C ALA A 28 14.16 13.77 -8.64
N TYR A 29 14.87 12.69 -8.96
CA TYR A 29 15.69 12.00 -7.96
C TYR A 29 16.91 12.85 -7.61
N PRO A 30 17.32 12.91 -6.32
CA PRO A 30 18.42 13.75 -5.86
C PRO A 30 19.77 13.51 -6.57
N GLN A 31 19.95 12.33 -7.13
CA GLN A 31 21.20 11.93 -7.81
C GLN A 31 21.16 12.18 -9.33
N THR A 32 20.04 12.63 -9.85
CA THR A 32 19.87 12.90 -11.27
C THR A 32 19.20 14.25 -11.45
N ASN A 33 19.74 15.08 -12.31
CA ASN A 33 19.08 16.35 -12.69
C ASN A 33 17.89 16.12 -13.65
N LYS A 34 17.51 14.86 -13.87
CA LYS A 34 16.41 14.49 -14.77
C LYS A 34 15.11 14.42 -13.99
N GLU A 35 14.21 15.29 -14.35
CA GLU A 35 12.84 15.26 -13.84
C GLU A 35 12.13 13.99 -14.35
N VAL A 36 11.39 13.34 -13.46
CA VAL A 36 10.65 12.08 -13.73
C VAL A 36 9.16 12.36 -13.83
N LEU A 37 8.66 13.33 -13.07
CA LEU A 37 7.28 13.79 -13.11
C LEU A 37 7.25 15.28 -13.43
N HIS A 38 6.43 15.67 -14.40
CA HIS A 38 6.41 16.99 -14.99
C HIS A 38 5.02 17.62 -14.87
N GLY A 39 4.74 18.33 -13.77
CA GLY A 39 3.50 19.09 -13.61
C GLY A 39 2.24 18.22 -13.55
N ILE A 40 2.27 17.12 -12.78
CA ILE A 40 1.14 16.21 -12.65
C ILE A 40 0.02 16.87 -11.86
N ASN A 41 -1.17 16.90 -12.46
CA ASN A 41 -2.40 17.33 -11.82
C ASN A 41 -3.38 16.14 -11.83
N LEU A 42 -3.89 15.77 -10.67
CA LEU A 42 -4.80 14.64 -10.51
C LEU A 42 -5.68 14.88 -9.28
N ASN A 43 -6.94 14.55 -9.41
CA ASN A 43 -7.89 14.56 -8.30
C ASN A 43 -8.57 13.20 -8.24
N ILE A 44 -8.44 12.52 -7.11
CA ILE A 44 -8.98 11.17 -6.88
C ILE A 44 -10.00 11.24 -5.75
N HIS A 45 -11.24 10.95 -6.07
CA HIS A 45 -12.33 10.92 -5.10
C HIS A 45 -12.52 9.54 -4.49
N ASP A 46 -13.16 9.52 -3.35
CA ASP A 46 -13.51 8.28 -2.65
C ASP A 46 -14.30 7.31 -3.56
N GLY A 47 -13.90 6.04 -3.54
CA GLY A 47 -14.52 4.99 -4.37
C GLY A 47 -14.07 4.97 -5.84
N GLU A 48 -13.28 5.93 -6.33
CA GLU A 48 -12.78 5.91 -7.71
C GLU A 48 -11.74 4.79 -7.93
N LYS A 49 -11.80 4.20 -9.13
CA LYS A 49 -10.83 3.23 -9.61
C LYS A 49 -10.00 3.84 -10.72
N ILE A 50 -8.72 4.05 -10.49
CA ILE A 50 -7.82 4.71 -11.42
C ILE A 50 -6.76 3.73 -11.93
N ALA A 51 -6.58 3.67 -13.25
CA ALA A 51 -5.51 2.93 -13.90
C ALA A 51 -4.40 3.89 -14.35
N ILE A 52 -3.17 3.66 -13.89
CA ILE A 52 -1.99 4.41 -14.30
C ILE A 52 -1.23 3.60 -15.34
N LEU A 53 -1.27 4.04 -16.60
CA LEU A 53 -0.64 3.39 -17.73
C LEU A 53 0.65 4.12 -18.13
N GLY A 54 1.65 3.36 -18.56
CA GLY A 54 2.91 3.92 -19.02
C GLY A 54 4.00 2.88 -19.17
N ARG A 55 5.02 3.19 -19.97
CA ARG A 55 6.22 2.34 -20.15
C ARG A 55 6.97 2.13 -18.85
N SER A 56 7.84 1.10 -18.80
CA SER A 56 8.81 0.98 -17.70
C SER A 56 9.64 2.26 -17.60
N GLY A 57 9.88 2.75 -16.38
CA GLY A 57 10.60 4.01 -16.14
C GLY A 57 9.77 5.29 -16.32
N ALA A 58 8.48 5.23 -16.67
CA ALA A 58 7.63 6.40 -16.84
C ALA A 58 7.25 7.13 -15.52
N GLY A 59 7.78 6.73 -14.38
CA GLY A 59 7.51 7.38 -13.10
C GLY A 59 6.32 6.84 -12.31
N LYS A 60 5.67 5.74 -12.72
CA LYS A 60 4.49 5.17 -12.02
C LYS A 60 4.77 4.87 -10.54
N SER A 61 5.87 4.20 -10.24
CA SER A 61 6.28 3.88 -8.85
C SER A 61 6.68 5.13 -8.07
N THR A 62 7.24 6.14 -8.75
CA THR A 62 7.55 7.44 -8.15
C THR A 62 6.28 8.18 -7.79
N LEU A 63 5.28 8.15 -8.66
CA LEU A 63 3.97 8.74 -8.39
C LEU A 63 3.31 8.07 -7.18
N ALA A 64 3.30 6.73 -7.12
CA ALA A 64 2.77 5.99 -5.96
C ALA A 64 3.49 6.36 -4.64
N ALA A 65 4.82 6.52 -4.67
CA ALA A 65 5.60 6.93 -3.50
C ALA A 65 5.29 8.37 -3.04
N LEU A 66 4.98 9.28 -3.98
CA LEU A 66 4.55 10.65 -3.66
C LEU A 66 3.13 10.67 -3.07
N LEU A 67 2.21 9.89 -3.64
CA LEU A 67 0.84 9.75 -3.12
C LEU A 67 0.85 9.29 -1.66
N ARG A 68 1.73 8.36 -1.32
CA ARG A 68 1.88 7.83 0.05
C ARG A 68 2.68 8.75 0.98
N GLY A 69 3.26 9.83 0.49
CA GLY A 69 4.11 10.70 1.30
C GLY A 69 5.50 10.15 1.62
N ASP A 70 5.91 9.02 1.02
CA ASP A 70 7.27 8.47 1.17
C ASP A 70 8.32 9.38 0.52
N ARG A 71 7.86 10.27 -0.36
CA ARG A 71 8.68 11.30 -1.02
C ARG A 71 7.96 12.63 -1.02
N VAL A 72 8.74 13.69 -1.02
CA VAL A 72 8.23 15.06 -1.14
C VAL A 72 8.46 15.54 -2.57
N PRO A 73 7.46 16.13 -3.24
CA PRO A 73 7.64 16.69 -4.57
C PRO A 73 8.65 17.84 -4.55
N ALA A 74 9.39 18.03 -5.66
CA ALA A 74 10.31 19.16 -5.82
C ALA A 74 9.53 20.48 -6.01
N LYS A 75 8.35 20.39 -6.62
CA LYS A 75 7.41 21.50 -6.81
C LYS A 75 5.99 20.92 -6.78
N GLY A 76 5.02 21.74 -6.38
CA GLY A 76 3.63 21.34 -6.24
C GLY A 76 3.33 20.67 -4.91
N HIS A 77 2.13 20.12 -4.78
CA HIS A 77 1.63 19.56 -3.53
C HIS A 77 0.85 18.27 -3.79
N VAL A 78 0.95 17.34 -2.82
CA VAL A 78 0.10 16.14 -2.75
C VAL A 78 -0.65 16.20 -1.42
N THR A 79 -1.97 16.22 -1.47
CA THR A 79 -2.79 16.35 -0.26
C THR A 79 -3.84 15.26 -0.17
N LEU A 80 -4.10 14.77 1.05
CA LEU A 80 -5.24 13.91 1.38
C LEU A 80 -6.19 14.71 2.29
N ASN A 81 -7.41 14.94 1.83
CA ASN A 81 -8.39 15.83 2.47
C ASN A 81 -7.79 17.20 2.85
N GLY A 82 -6.99 17.78 1.92
CA GLY A 82 -6.36 19.10 2.11
C GLY A 82 -5.12 19.11 3.01
N ILE A 83 -4.73 17.97 3.61
CA ILE A 83 -3.52 17.85 4.42
C ILE A 83 -2.41 17.27 3.55
N ASP A 84 -1.24 17.93 3.53
CA ASP A 84 -0.07 17.45 2.79
C ASP A 84 0.34 16.04 3.25
N THR A 85 0.52 15.12 2.29
CA THR A 85 0.80 13.71 2.59
C THR A 85 2.11 13.52 3.35
N SER A 86 3.08 14.40 3.17
CA SER A 86 4.36 14.36 3.92
C SER A 86 4.21 14.57 5.43
N LYS A 87 3.07 15.15 5.87
CA LYS A 87 2.79 15.40 7.30
C LYS A 87 2.26 14.19 8.05
N PHE A 88 1.85 13.15 7.34
CA PHE A 88 1.28 11.95 7.96
C PHE A 88 2.34 11.05 8.58
N GLY A 89 3.55 10.99 8.02
CA GLY A 89 4.57 10.05 8.46
C GLY A 89 4.04 8.61 8.48
N ASP A 90 4.26 7.89 9.58
CA ASP A 90 3.80 6.50 9.73
C ASP A 90 2.27 6.35 9.78
N GLN A 91 1.55 7.42 10.13
CA GLN A 91 0.07 7.44 10.16
C GLN A 91 -0.55 7.29 8.75
N MET A 92 0.23 7.51 7.68
CA MET A 92 -0.25 7.32 6.31
C MET A 92 -0.68 5.88 6.04
N SER A 93 -0.10 4.89 6.72
CA SER A 93 -0.50 3.49 6.63
C SER A 93 -1.96 3.22 7.01
N ASN A 94 -2.57 4.09 7.83
CA ASN A 94 -3.98 4.00 8.20
C ASN A 94 -4.93 4.40 7.05
N TYR A 95 -4.42 5.07 6.03
CA TYR A 95 -5.19 5.65 4.93
C TYR A 95 -4.76 5.12 3.56
N PHE A 96 -3.54 4.61 3.44
CA PHE A 96 -2.96 4.24 2.16
C PHE A 96 -2.19 2.92 2.26
N SER A 97 -2.64 1.91 1.52
CA SER A 97 -1.97 0.62 1.41
C SER A 97 -1.42 0.42 0.00
N ILE A 98 -0.25 -0.22 -0.10
CA ILE A 98 0.37 -0.61 -1.37
C ILE A 98 0.58 -2.11 -1.39
N ILE A 99 0.10 -2.76 -2.45
CA ILE A 99 0.46 -4.14 -2.76
C ILE A 99 1.54 -4.10 -3.84
N ASN A 100 2.71 -4.57 -3.48
CA ASN A 100 3.85 -4.64 -4.39
C ASN A 100 3.64 -5.71 -5.47
N GLN A 101 4.32 -5.57 -6.60
CA GLN A 101 4.30 -6.54 -7.69
C GLN A 101 4.80 -7.93 -7.24
N THR A 102 5.68 -7.98 -6.26
CA THR A 102 6.10 -9.22 -5.59
C THR A 102 5.78 -9.07 -4.11
N PRO A 103 4.63 -9.54 -3.64
CA PRO A 103 4.27 -9.47 -2.23
C PRO A 103 5.18 -10.38 -1.42
N TYR A 104 5.55 -9.89 -0.24
CA TYR A 104 6.31 -10.67 0.73
C TYR A 104 5.35 -11.35 1.71
N LEU A 105 5.52 -12.64 1.91
CA LEU A 105 4.87 -13.40 2.98
C LEU A 105 5.93 -13.80 3.99
N PHE A 106 5.63 -13.65 5.26
CA PHE A 106 6.54 -14.03 6.34
C PHE A 106 6.52 -15.54 6.55
N ASN A 107 7.67 -16.10 6.93
CA ASN A 107 7.83 -17.51 7.26
C ASN A 107 7.15 -17.82 8.62
N THR A 108 5.86 -17.80 8.64
CA THR A 108 4.99 -18.08 9.78
C THR A 108 3.67 -18.70 9.27
N THR A 109 2.64 -18.82 10.09
CA THR A 109 1.34 -19.36 9.65
C THR A 109 0.57 -18.42 8.75
N ILE A 110 -0.42 -18.94 8.02
CA ILE A 110 -1.38 -18.13 7.26
C ILE A 110 -2.07 -17.14 8.19
N ALA A 111 -2.56 -17.61 9.34
CA ALA A 111 -3.19 -16.75 10.35
C ALA A 111 -2.31 -15.57 10.76
N ASN A 112 -1.03 -15.82 11.06
CA ASN A 112 -0.12 -14.75 11.48
C ASN A 112 0.21 -13.78 10.35
N ASN A 113 0.29 -14.24 9.10
CA ASN A 113 0.45 -13.35 7.95
C ASN A 113 -0.76 -12.42 7.78
N LEU A 114 -1.98 -12.93 7.95
CA LEU A 114 -3.20 -12.14 7.88
C LEU A 114 -3.31 -11.15 9.04
N ARG A 115 -2.90 -11.54 10.26
CA ARG A 115 -2.91 -10.67 11.44
C ARG A 115 -1.90 -9.52 11.41
N LEU A 116 -1.01 -9.47 10.41
CA LEU A 116 -0.15 -8.28 10.23
C LEU A 116 -0.96 -7.01 9.94
N GLY A 117 -2.14 -7.14 9.35
CA GLY A 117 -3.06 -6.01 9.12
C GLY A 117 -3.88 -5.62 10.35
N ASN A 118 -4.17 -6.59 11.22
CA ASN A 118 -4.90 -6.40 12.47
C ASN A 118 -4.56 -7.54 13.44
N GLU A 119 -3.73 -7.25 14.44
CA GLU A 119 -3.25 -8.24 15.41
C GLU A 119 -4.39 -8.89 16.23
N ASP A 120 -5.47 -8.14 16.46
CA ASP A 120 -6.65 -8.58 17.23
C ASP A 120 -7.70 -9.32 16.39
N ALA A 121 -7.42 -9.57 15.10
CA ALA A 121 -8.39 -10.22 14.21
C ALA A 121 -8.71 -11.65 14.69
N THR A 122 -10.02 -11.93 14.82
CA THR A 122 -10.51 -13.27 15.16
C THR A 122 -10.39 -14.22 13.97
N ASP A 123 -10.36 -15.53 14.22
CA ASP A 123 -10.31 -16.52 13.15
C ASP A 123 -11.49 -16.39 12.17
N GLU A 124 -12.68 -16.04 12.69
CA GLU A 124 -13.85 -15.80 11.84
C GLU A 124 -13.62 -14.65 10.85
N GLN A 125 -12.99 -13.56 11.31
CA GLN A 125 -12.61 -12.45 10.45
C GLN A 125 -11.55 -12.86 9.41
N LEU A 126 -10.57 -13.69 9.81
CA LEU A 126 -9.58 -14.23 8.88
C LEU A 126 -10.25 -15.09 7.79
N TRP A 127 -11.21 -15.95 8.16
CA TRP A 127 -11.96 -16.73 7.18
C TRP A 127 -12.82 -15.86 6.27
N ASP A 128 -13.39 -14.76 6.79
CA ASP A 128 -14.15 -13.83 5.96
C ASP A 128 -13.26 -13.16 4.90
N VAL A 129 -12.10 -12.68 5.29
CA VAL A 129 -11.14 -12.07 4.36
C VAL A 129 -10.68 -13.10 3.32
N LEU A 130 -10.38 -14.34 3.71
CA LEU A 130 -10.02 -15.43 2.77
C LEU A 130 -11.15 -15.74 1.77
N ARG A 131 -12.42 -15.70 2.20
CA ARG A 131 -13.57 -15.83 1.29
C ARG A 131 -13.59 -14.69 0.26
N ARG A 132 -13.40 -13.46 0.71
CA ARG A 132 -13.43 -12.26 -0.15
C ARG A 132 -12.33 -12.27 -1.22
N VAL A 133 -11.15 -12.82 -0.91
CA VAL A 133 -10.05 -12.95 -1.87
C VAL A 133 -10.05 -14.29 -2.62
N GLY A 134 -11.04 -15.16 -2.39
CA GLY A 134 -11.18 -16.44 -3.08
C GLY A 134 -10.11 -17.48 -2.73
N LEU A 135 -9.65 -17.50 -1.47
CA LEU A 135 -8.66 -18.45 -0.96
C LEU A 135 -9.21 -19.41 0.11
N ALA A 136 -10.43 -19.20 0.61
CA ALA A 136 -10.98 -19.97 1.72
C ALA A 136 -11.01 -21.48 1.43
N GLU A 137 -11.52 -21.91 0.27
CA GLU A 137 -11.57 -23.32 -0.10
C GLU A 137 -10.19 -23.98 -0.18
N MET A 138 -9.20 -23.24 -0.68
CA MET A 138 -7.83 -23.73 -0.78
C MET A 138 -7.25 -23.93 0.63
N VAL A 139 -7.40 -22.95 1.51
CA VAL A 139 -6.90 -23.02 2.91
C VAL A 139 -7.62 -24.12 3.70
N GLN A 140 -8.93 -24.32 3.48
CA GLN A 140 -9.69 -25.41 4.14
C GLN A 140 -9.21 -26.82 3.75
N LYS A 141 -8.64 -26.98 2.56
CA LYS A 141 -8.08 -28.27 2.09
C LYS A 141 -6.69 -28.55 2.65
N LEU A 142 -6.04 -27.57 3.27
CA LEU A 142 -4.75 -27.79 3.93
C LEU A 142 -4.96 -28.51 5.27
N THR A 143 -4.05 -29.41 5.61
CA THR A 143 -4.13 -30.22 6.84
C THR A 143 -4.28 -29.38 8.11
N ASP A 144 -3.51 -28.27 8.16
CA ASP A 144 -3.48 -27.38 9.34
C ASP A 144 -4.30 -26.11 9.13
N GLY A 145 -5.06 -25.98 8.02
CA GLY A 145 -5.91 -24.82 7.73
C GLY A 145 -5.17 -23.49 7.89
N LEU A 146 -5.67 -22.63 8.78
CA LEU A 146 -5.06 -21.33 9.10
C LEU A 146 -3.67 -21.42 9.74
N ASP A 147 -3.38 -22.53 10.44
CA ASP A 147 -2.09 -22.78 11.10
C ASP A 147 -1.03 -23.33 10.16
N THR A 148 -1.39 -23.55 8.89
CA THR A 148 -0.43 -23.97 7.87
C THR A 148 0.69 -22.95 7.76
N LYS A 149 1.95 -23.42 7.91
CA LYS A 149 3.14 -22.58 7.73
C LYS A 149 3.31 -22.18 6.26
N VAL A 150 3.53 -20.91 6.07
CA VAL A 150 3.97 -20.35 4.79
C VAL A 150 5.50 -20.44 4.78
N ASP A 151 6.05 -21.19 3.80
CA ASP A 151 7.49 -21.31 3.63
C ASP A 151 8.12 -19.95 3.24
N GLU A 152 9.45 -19.88 3.32
CA GLU A 152 10.19 -18.72 2.84
C GLU A 152 9.72 -18.29 1.46
N ALA A 153 9.34 -17.01 1.34
CA ALA A 153 8.77 -16.41 0.14
C ALA A 153 7.46 -17.04 -0.38
N GLY A 154 6.75 -17.85 0.43
CA GLY A 154 5.47 -18.44 0.05
C GLY A 154 5.56 -19.43 -1.11
N LEU A 155 6.64 -20.22 -1.19
CA LEU A 155 6.92 -21.13 -2.32
C LEU A 155 5.81 -22.15 -2.57
N ARG A 156 5.00 -22.51 -1.57
CA ARG A 156 3.84 -23.41 -1.69
C ARG A 156 2.64 -22.79 -2.41
N PHE A 157 2.62 -21.47 -2.57
CA PHE A 157 1.54 -20.73 -3.21
C PHE A 157 1.94 -20.29 -4.61
N SER A 158 1.02 -20.41 -5.55
CA SER A 158 1.17 -19.77 -6.87
C SER A 158 1.33 -18.25 -6.75
N GLY A 159 1.89 -17.61 -7.78
CA GLY A 159 2.03 -16.14 -7.77
C GLY A 159 0.70 -15.42 -7.50
N GLY A 160 -0.41 -15.89 -8.09
CA GLY A 160 -1.73 -15.32 -7.88
C GLY A 160 -2.26 -15.53 -6.46
N GLU A 161 -2.01 -16.69 -5.84
CA GLU A 161 -2.41 -16.96 -4.45
C GLU A 161 -1.63 -16.10 -3.48
N ARG A 162 -0.32 -15.93 -3.70
CA ARG A 162 0.50 -15.01 -2.89
C ARG A 162 -0.01 -13.57 -2.93
N HIS A 163 -0.38 -13.07 -4.14
CA HIS A 163 -0.95 -11.74 -4.27
C HIS A 163 -2.29 -11.61 -3.54
N ARG A 164 -3.16 -12.60 -3.66
CA ARG A 164 -4.45 -12.59 -2.97
C ARG A 164 -4.29 -12.70 -1.45
N LEU A 165 -3.32 -13.51 -0.97
CA LEU A 165 -3.05 -13.61 0.46
C LEU A 165 -2.47 -12.32 1.05
N ALA A 166 -1.64 -11.59 0.28
CA ALA A 166 -1.12 -10.29 0.69
C ALA A 166 -2.16 -9.15 0.59
N LEU A 167 -3.25 -9.37 -0.16
CA LEU A 167 -4.39 -8.45 -0.25
C LEU A 167 -5.37 -8.66 0.91
N ALA A 168 -5.42 -9.86 1.46
CA ALA A 168 -6.29 -10.25 2.56
C ALA A 168 -5.87 -9.61 3.89
#